data_4bd5e9a77cb77215a4e07424448f81c5
#
_entry.id   4bd5e9a77cb77215a4e07424448f81c5
#
_cell.length_a   1.000
_cell.length_b   1.000
_cell.length_c   1.000
_cell.angle_alpha   90.00
_cell.angle_beta   90.00
_cell.angle_gamma   90.00
#
_symmetry.space_group_name_H-M   'P 1'
#
loop_
_entity.id
_entity.type
_entity.pdbx_description
1 polymer ?
#
loop_
_entity_poly.entity_id
_entity_poly.type
_entity_poly.pdbx_seq_one_letter_code
_entity_poly.pdbx_strand_id
1 'polypeptide(L)'
;MANSTPTGIDWRRAAQGAAAVLAAAVLGLTGAAQSTAEEDTSEADPPGRVGRLSLLVGTAALTDIGSGQTWAAIVNWPITGEQNFATDAGSRAEIRIGSLAVRVDGDSEVDFVRIDDQTIELVVQRGAVELHARNRDTLAEIDLTTPRERIVLDEVGRYRLDVDRVAGLTSLTAASGYARILTGEATFPVSGGQRAEVSGEPVPRVQMASRLADAFDDWVAPLDRRDDALRSVRYVSSETTGVESLDEFGQWRTVADYGQIWFPTTVQASWVPYRFGRWVWVAPWGWTWVDEAPWGFAPFHYGRWVLLNGRWGWVPGQYVARPIYAPCLVVWHGSAAESGMVGWSPLGPADIYVPGYRASPHYVQSVNLQSLVRGSGAAAQSDALDAKPHYTYQHNPAAVTWVHRDTMQLARPVGRTLQPTPAHWISVPVTHLAPVAAPPSPIAAPAGAQLGQAGRSTDRPGVSPAHAVAAEPSRPAPR
;
A
#
# COMPACT_ATOMS: atom_id res chain seq x y z
N MET A 1 -0.58 -53.81 -61.17
CA MET A 1 -0.12 -55.13 -60.73
C MET A 1 -0.10 -55.06 -59.22
N ALA A 2 -1.02 -55.76 -58.66
CA ALA A 2 -1.02 -56.69 -57.53
C ALA A 2 -0.69 -56.10 -56.16
N ASN A 3 -1.70 -55.86 -55.32
CA ASN A 3 -2.25 -56.76 -54.30
C ASN A 3 -1.23 -57.08 -53.22
N SER A 4 -1.44 -56.80 -51.93
CA SER A 4 -2.41 -57.46 -51.07
C SER A 4 -2.27 -57.00 -49.62
N THR A 5 -3.37 -56.72 -48.96
CA THR A 5 -3.56 -56.88 -47.51
C THR A 5 -3.59 -58.37 -47.16
N PRO A 6 -3.26 -58.77 -45.90
CA PRO A 6 -4.34 -59.14 -45.01
C PRO A 6 -4.14 -58.91 -43.49
N THR A 7 -5.23 -58.71 -42.86
CA THR A 7 -5.93 -59.43 -41.76
C THR A 7 -5.34 -59.44 -40.36
N GLY A 8 -6.17 -58.98 -39.46
CA GLY A 8 -6.18 -58.94 -38.04
C GLY A 8 -6.07 -60.26 -37.31
N ILE A 9 -5.64 -60.23 -36.08
CA ILE A 9 -5.69 -61.33 -35.13
C ILE A 9 -6.38 -60.88 -33.85
N ASP A 10 -7.37 -61.70 -33.56
CA ASP A 10 -8.32 -61.71 -32.48
C ASP A 10 -7.64 -62.10 -31.12
N TRP A 11 -7.95 -61.36 -30.07
CA TRP A 11 -7.46 -61.64 -28.72
C TRP A 11 -8.62 -62.01 -27.78
N ARG A 12 -9.12 -63.18 -27.90
CA ARG A 12 -9.97 -63.76 -26.82
C ARG A 12 -9.62 -65.22 -26.60
N ARG A 13 -9.47 -65.52 -25.28
CA ARG A 13 -9.30 -66.86 -24.63
C ARG A 13 -7.83 -67.18 -24.31
N ALA A 14 -7.46 -67.53 -23.11
CA ALA A 14 -8.11 -68.41 -22.15
C ALA A 14 -7.58 -68.21 -20.72
N ALA A 15 -8.46 -68.50 -19.84
CA ALA A 15 -8.20 -68.62 -18.40
C ALA A 15 -7.79 -70.06 -17.99
N GLN A 16 -7.32 -70.14 -16.75
CA GLN A 16 -7.34 -71.26 -15.82
C GLN A 16 -6.08 -72.17 -15.71
N GLY A 17 -5.63 -72.30 -14.43
CA GLY A 17 -4.89 -73.46 -13.93
C GLY A 17 -3.95 -73.15 -12.76
N ALA A 18 -4.47 -73.10 -11.56
CA ALA A 18 -4.27 -73.89 -10.34
C ALA A 18 -2.87 -73.97 -9.68
N ALA A 19 -2.82 -73.42 -8.48
CA ALA A 19 -2.41 -73.95 -7.17
C ALA A 19 -1.08 -74.74 -6.99
N ALA A 20 -0.24 -74.32 -6.06
CA ALA A 20 0.08 -74.90 -4.76
C ALA A 20 1.37 -74.34 -4.11
N VAL A 21 1.19 -73.77 -2.94
CA VAL A 21 1.95 -73.92 -1.66
C VAL A 21 3.47 -74.15 -1.73
N LEU A 22 4.23 -73.22 -1.13
CA LEU A 22 5.24 -73.55 -0.07
C LEU A 22 5.62 -72.24 0.69
N ALA A 23 5.46 -72.29 2.01
CA ALA A 23 5.89 -71.30 2.98
C ALA A 23 7.42 -71.28 3.15
N ALA A 24 8.00 -70.08 3.19
CA ALA A 24 9.27 -69.88 3.90
C ALA A 24 9.28 -68.43 4.43
N ALA A 25 9.29 -68.32 5.74
CA ALA A 25 9.48 -67.11 6.49
C ALA A 25 10.86 -66.50 6.27
N VAL A 26 10.92 -65.25 5.80
CA VAL A 26 12.10 -64.40 5.98
C VAL A 26 11.59 -63.07 6.49
N LEU A 27 11.88 -62.79 7.77
CA LEU A 27 11.80 -61.49 8.37
C LEU A 27 12.72 -60.53 7.62
N GLY A 28 12.17 -59.70 6.75
CA GLY A 28 12.87 -58.57 6.18
C GLY A 28 12.20 -57.31 6.72
N LEU A 29 12.91 -56.58 7.58
CA LEU A 29 12.57 -55.21 7.95
C LEU A 29 12.56 -54.33 6.68
N THR A 30 11.42 -54.11 6.10
CA THR A 30 11.21 -52.99 5.19
C THR A 30 10.75 -51.83 6.03
N GLY A 31 11.71 -50.99 6.44
CA GLY A 31 11.42 -49.63 6.87
C GLY A 31 10.71 -48.92 5.72
N ALA A 32 9.38 -48.77 5.84
CA ALA A 32 8.65 -47.80 5.05
C ALA A 32 9.15 -46.42 5.49
N ALA A 33 10.05 -45.84 4.70
CA ALA A 33 10.26 -44.42 4.73
C ALA A 33 8.91 -43.80 4.37
N GLN A 34 8.13 -43.45 5.39
CA GLN A 34 7.10 -42.43 5.24
C GLN A 34 7.83 -41.14 4.89
N SER A 35 7.90 -40.83 3.60
CA SER A 35 8.06 -39.49 3.15
C SER A 35 6.85 -38.71 3.74
N THR A 36 7.04 -38.14 4.91
CA THR A 36 6.26 -36.99 5.29
C THR A 36 6.59 -35.97 4.22
N ALA A 37 5.72 -35.86 3.21
CA ALA A 37 5.58 -34.61 2.52
C ALA A 37 5.24 -33.61 3.66
N GLU A 38 6.23 -32.86 4.13
CA GLU A 38 6.02 -31.59 4.74
C GLU A 38 5.16 -30.87 3.69
N GLU A 39 3.87 -30.75 3.95
CA GLU A 39 3.08 -29.70 3.34
C GLU A 39 3.83 -28.42 3.68
N ASP A 40 4.62 -27.98 2.71
CA ASP A 40 5.17 -26.64 2.68
C ASP A 40 3.95 -25.71 2.63
N THR A 41 3.40 -25.41 3.79
CA THR A 41 2.56 -24.24 3.99
C THR A 41 3.50 -23.06 3.82
N SER A 42 3.89 -22.78 2.58
CA SER A 42 4.59 -21.57 2.24
C SER A 42 3.62 -20.45 2.55
N GLU A 43 3.80 -19.89 3.73
CA GLU A 43 3.15 -18.66 4.11
C GLU A 43 3.46 -17.63 3.00
N ALA A 44 2.43 -17.10 2.36
CA ALA A 44 2.58 -16.26 1.17
C ALA A 44 3.51 -15.07 1.47
N ASP A 45 4.32 -14.68 0.50
CA ASP A 45 5.12 -13.45 0.58
C ASP A 45 4.23 -12.25 0.94
N PRO A 46 4.76 -11.27 1.68
CA PRO A 46 4.04 -10.02 1.90
C PRO A 46 3.66 -9.35 0.58
N PRO A 47 2.54 -8.63 0.51
CA PRO A 47 2.17 -7.91 -0.71
C PRO A 47 3.29 -6.99 -1.19
N GLY A 48 3.62 -7.06 -2.46
CA GLY A 48 4.59 -6.14 -3.10
C GLY A 48 3.96 -4.78 -3.39
N ARG A 49 2.63 -4.69 -3.36
CA ARG A 49 1.85 -3.47 -3.60
C ARG A 49 1.18 -2.99 -2.32
N VAL A 50 1.24 -1.68 -2.09
CA VAL A 50 0.50 -0.98 -1.03
C VAL A 50 -0.07 0.33 -1.57
N GLY A 51 -1.13 0.80 -0.94
CA GLY A 51 -1.62 2.15 -1.14
C GLY A 51 -0.87 3.16 -0.27
N ARG A 52 -1.10 4.45 -0.54
CA ARG A 52 -0.57 5.59 0.20
C ARG A 52 -1.67 6.62 0.40
N LEU A 53 -1.86 7.11 1.61
CA LEU A 53 -2.60 8.35 1.79
C LEU A 53 -1.74 9.52 1.31
N SER A 54 -1.99 10.03 0.10
CA SER A 54 -1.14 11.03 -0.56
C SER A 54 -1.54 12.46 -0.23
N LEU A 55 -2.84 12.69 0.02
CA LEU A 55 -3.38 14.01 0.36
C LEU A 55 -4.54 13.85 1.35
N LEU A 56 -4.58 14.73 2.35
CA LEU A 56 -5.69 14.84 3.31
C LEU A 56 -5.97 16.32 3.58
N VAL A 57 -7.20 16.74 3.31
CA VAL A 57 -7.75 18.03 3.69
C VAL A 57 -8.82 17.77 4.75
N GLY A 58 -8.70 18.37 5.92
CA GLY A 58 -9.55 18.07 7.07
C GLY A 58 -9.09 16.84 7.85
N THR A 59 -10.02 15.98 8.25
CA THR A 59 -9.79 14.81 9.11
C THR A 59 -10.40 13.54 8.52
N ALA A 60 -9.73 12.42 8.76
CA ALA A 60 -10.19 11.09 8.38
C ALA A 60 -9.70 10.06 9.40
N ALA A 61 -10.38 8.94 9.45
CA ALA A 61 -10.04 7.79 10.28
C ALA A 61 -9.68 6.57 9.42
N LEU A 62 -8.72 5.80 9.90
CA LEU A 62 -8.43 4.45 9.44
C LEU A 62 -8.86 3.47 10.53
N THR A 63 -9.53 2.40 10.13
CA THR A 63 -9.93 1.31 11.03
C THR A 63 -9.45 0.00 10.45
N ASP A 64 -8.74 -0.79 11.23
CA ASP A 64 -8.44 -2.18 10.92
C ASP A 64 -9.72 -3.00 11.07
N ILE A 65 -10.15 -3.64 9.99
CA ILE A 65 -11.45 -4.35 9.95
C ILE A 65 -11.43 -5.56 10.88
N GLY A 66 -10.30 -6.26 10.95
CA GLY A 66 -10.17 -7.47 11.76
C GLY A 66 -10.20 -7.20 13.26
N SER A 67 -9.47 -6.21 13.75
CA SER A 67 -9.38 -5.86 15.17
C SER A 67 -10.38 -4.79 15.62
N GLY A 68 -10.94 -4.01 14.69
CA GLY A 68 -11.78 -2.85 14.98
C GLY A 68 -11.00 -1.66 15.56
N GLN A 69 -9.67 -1.71 15.57
CA GLN A 69 -8.85 -0.62 16.06
C GLN A 69 -8.88 0.55 15.08
N THR A 70 -9.14 1.75 15.60
CA THR A 70 -9.25 2.98 14.80
C THR A 70 -8.17 3.99 15.21
N TRP A 71 -7.60 4.68 14.23
CA TRP A 71 -6.64 5.77 14.42
C TRP A 71 -6.87 6.90 13.42
N ALA A 72 -6.35 8.08 13.73
CA ALA A 72 -6.42 9.21 12.79
C ALA A 72 -5.53 8.94 11.59
N ALA A 73 -6.06 9.17 10.40
CA ALA A 73 -5.31 9.07 9.15
C ALA A 73 -4.26 10.20 9.06
N ILE A 74 -3.07 9.86 8.59
CA ILE A 74 -1.98 10.83 8.32
C ILE A 74 -1.40 10.60 6.93
N VAL A 75 -0.94 11.68 6.30
CA VAL A 75 -0.29 11.62 4.99
C VAL A 75 0.94 10.70 5.04
N ASN A 76 1.20 9.99 3.96
CA ASN A 76 2.22 8.94 3.80
C ASN A 76 1.96 7.65 4.60
N TRP A 77 0.81 7.51 5.25
CA TRP A 77 0.43 6.23 5.83
C TRP A 77 0.25 5.19 4.72
N PRO A 78 0.85 3.98 4.85
CA PRO A 78 0.61 2.90 3.91
C PRO A 78 -0.80 2.34 4.10
N ILE A 79 -1.56 2.28 3.01
CA ILE A 79 -2.89 1.67 2.97
C ILE A 79 -2.74 0.23 2.50
N THR A 80 -3.20 -0.69 3.33
CA THR A 80 -3.12 -2.14 3.10
C THR A 80 -4.52 -2.73 2.93
N GLY A 81 -4.61 -4.03 2.68
CA GLY A 81 -5.88 -4.76 2.81
C GLY A 81 -6.42 -4.74 4.24
N GLU A 82 -7.70 -5.10 4.37
CA GLU A 82 -8.44 -5.17 5.65
C GLU A 82 -8.52 -3.82 6.40
N GLN A 83 -8.57 -2.71 5.67
CA GLN A 83 -8.68 -1.37 6.24
C GLN A 83 -9.94 -0.64 5.74
N ASN A 84 -10.66 -0.04 6.68
CA ASN A 84 -11.72 0.92 6.40
C ASN A 84 -11.16 2.35 6.50
N PHE A 85 -11.46 3.18 5.51
CA PHE A 85 -11.10 4.60 5.48
C PHE A 85 -12.37 5.44 5.46
N ALA A 86 -12.51 6.33 6.44
CA ALA A 86 -13.67 7.20 6.57
C ALA A 86 -13.25 8.67 6.71
N THR A 87 -13.85 9.54 5.90
CA THR A 87 -13.66 10.99 5.96
C THR A 87 -14.74 11.65 6.81
N ASP A 88 -14.38 12.67 7.58
CA ASP A 88 -15.34 13.52 8.27
C ASP A 88 -16.02 14.50 7.30
N ALA A 89 -17.10 15.16 7.75
CA ALA A 89 -17.82 16.16 6.98
C ALA A 89 -16.88 17.28 6.48
N GLY A 90 -16.97 17.60 5.18
CA GLY A 90 -16.15 18.60 4.53
C GLY A 90 -14.66 18.26 4.37
N SER A 91 -14.25 17.06 4.76
CA SER A 91 -12.89 16.57 4.54
C SER A 91 -12.75 15.97 3.14
N ARG A 92 -11.52 15.86 2.65
CA ARG A 92 -11.21 15.22 1.36
C ARG A 92 -9.86 14.51 1.42
N ALA A 93 -9.77 13.38 0.74
CA ALA A 93 -8.54 12.61 0.71
C ALA A 93 -8.22 12.08 -0.69
N GLU A 94 -6.93 11.87 -0.95
CA GLU A 94 -6.46 11.11 -2.10
C GLU A 94 -5.59 9.95 -1.62
N ILE A 95 -5.94 8.75 -2.06
CA ILE A 95 -5.20 7.53 -1.83
C ILE A 95 -4.65 7.05 -3.18
N ARG A 96 -3.36 6.70 -3.20
CA ARG A 96 -2.66 6.20 -4.39
C ARG A 96 -2.31 4.74 -4.23
N ILE A 97 -2.60 3.95 -5.26
CA ILE A 97 -2.18 2.55 -5.37
C ILE A 97 -1.54 2.40 -6.74
N GLY A 98 -0.23 2.63 -6.80
CA GLY A 98 0.47 2.74 -8.08
C GLY A 98 -0.16 3.78 -9.00
N SER A 99 -0.59 3.35 -10.18
CA SER A 99 -1.23 4.19 -11.19
C SER A 99 -2.70 4.53 -10.90
N LEU A 100 -3.34 3.86 -9.94
CA LEU A 100 -4.71 4.15 -9.51
C LEU A 100 -4.73 5.28 -8.49
N ALA A 101 -5.58 6.29 -8.71
CA ALA A 101 -5.98 7.24 -7.69
C ALA A 101 -7.39 6.92 -7.21
N VAL A 102 -7.59 6.94 -5.89
CA VAL A 102 -8.89 6.85 -5.22
C VAL A 102 -9.06 8.14 -4.43
N ARG A 103 -10.01 8.97 -4.83
CA ARG A 103 -10.31 10.26 -4.20
C ARG A 103 -11.62 10.16 -3.47
N VAL A 104 -11.64 10.63 -2.25
CA VAL A 104 -12.74 10.44 -1.30
C VAL A 104 -13.22 11.80 -0.84
N ASP A 105 -14.50 12.11 -1.04
CA ASP A 105 -15.15 13.35 -0.56
C ASP A 105 -15.51 13.25 0.93
N GLY A 106 -16.09 14.29 1.50
CA GLY A 106 -16.54 14.30 2.89
C GLY A 106 -17.67 13.32 3.16
N ASP A 107 -17.81 12.88 4.41
CA ASP A 107 -18.82 11.92 4.86
C ASP A 107 -18.84 10.60 4.08
N SER A 108 -17.70 10.21 3.56
CA SER A 108 -17.54 9.02 2.71
C SER A 108 -16.78 7.90 3.43
N GLU A 109 -17.03 6.68 3.00
CA GLU A 109 -16.46 5.48 3.62
C GLU A 109 -16.12 4.44 2.56
N VAL A 110 -14.87 3.96 2.57
CA VAL A 110 -14.33 2.99 1.62
C VAL A 110 -13.58 1.91 2.38
N ASP A 111 -13.92 0.64 2.10
CA ASP A 111 -13.13 -0.49 2.56
C ASP A 111 -12.09 -0.86 1.51
N PHE A 112 -10.86 -0.93 1.91
CA PHE A 112 -9.76 -1.55 1.19
C PHE A 112 -9.68 -3.00 1.66
N VAL A 113 -10.46 -3.88 1.02
CA VAL A 113 -10.60 -5.28 1.45
C VAL A 113 -9.32 -6.04 1.17
N ARG A 114 -8.76 -5.83 -0.03
CA ARG A 114 -7.50 -6.45 -0.44
C ARG A 114 -6.69 -5.53 -1.34
N ILE A 115 -5.41 -5.42 -1.02
CA ILE A 115 -4.40 -4.79 -1.88
C ILE A 115 -3.22 -5.73 -1.90
N ASP A 116 -3.04 -6.45 -3.01
CA ASP A 116 -1.92 -7.34 -3.23
C ASP A 116 -1.40 -7.23 -4.68
N ASP A 117 -0.52 -8.12 -5.09
CA ASP A 117 0.12 -8.08 -6.40
C ASP A 117 -0.83 -8.41 -7.57
N GLN A 118 -2.02 -8.94 -7.28
CA GLN A 118 -2.98 -9.39 -8.28
C GLN A 118 -4.33 -8.70 -8.18
N THR A 119 -4.67 -8.12 -7.03
CA THR A 119 -6.03 -7.63 -6.78
C THR A 119 -6.00 -6.32 -5.98
N ILE A 120 -6.87 -5.40 -6.40
CA ILE A 120 -7.26 -4.21 -5.65
C ILE A 120 -8.77 -4.30 -5.44
N GLU A 121 -9.18 -4.76 -4.26
CA GLU A 121 -10.60 -4.95 -3.91
C GLU A 121 -11.07 -3.82 -3.02
N LEU A 122 -12.03 -3.05 -3.55
CA LEU A 122 -12.57 -1.85 -2.92
C LEU A 122 -14.08 -1.96 -2.76
N VAL A 123 -14.59 -1.57 -1.60
CA VAL A 123 -16.03 -1.42 -1.36
C VAL A 123 -16.32 0.03 -0.99
N VAL A 124 -17.04 0.73 -1.84
CA VAL A 124 -17.56 2.07 -1.51
C VAL A 124 -18.81 1.89 -0.67
N GLN A 125 -18.68 2.05 0.64
CA GLN A 125 -19.77 1.81 1.59
C GLN A 125 -20.82 2.93 1.57
N ARG A 126 -20.37 4.18 1.47
CA ARG A 126 -21.21 5.39 1.38
C ARG A 126 -20.43 6.60 0.93
N GLY A 127 -21.15 7.64 0.49
CA GLY A 127 -20.58 8.92 0.09
C GLY A 127 -20.10 8.94 -1.35
N ALA A 128 -19.18 9.85 -1.69
CA ALA A 128 -18.69 10.06 -3.04
C ALA A 128 -17.20 9.69 -3.15
N VAL A 129 -16.90 8.87 -4.15
CA VAL A 129 -15.54 8.40 -4.45
C VAL A 129 -15.26 8.52 -5.93
N GLU A 130 -14.13 9.09 -6.29
CA GLU A 130 -13.65 9.14 -7.68
C GLU A 130 -12.42 8.25 -7.85
N LEU A 131 -12.42 7.44 -8.92
CA LEU A 131 -11.32 6.60 -9.33
C LEU A 131 -10.73 7.13 -10.64
N HIS A 132 -9.42 7.38 -10.66
CA HIS A 132 -8.68 7.65 -11.88
C HIS A 132 -7.76 6.47 -12.19
N ALA A 133 -8.22 5.58 -13.06
CA ALA A 133 -7.49 4.40 -13.50
C ALA A 133 -6.70 4.73 -14.79
N ARG A 134 -5.36 4.66 -14.72
CA ARG A 134 -4.47 5.12 -15.79
C ARG A 134 -3.71 4.01 -16.51
N ASN A 135 -3.61 2.82 -15.89
CA ASN A 135 -2.92 1.68 -16.45
C ASN A 135 -3.90 0.54 -16.74
N ARG A 136 -3.84 -0.02 -17.94
CA ARG A 136 -4.73 -1.09 -18.36
C ARG A 136 -4.49 -2.40 -17.60
N ASP A 137 -3.24 -2.70 -17.24
CA ASP A 137 -2.92 -3.92 -16.50
C ASP A 137 -3.48 -3.84 -15.08
N THR A 138 -3.31 -2.69 -14.41
CA THR A 138 -3.88 -2.44 -13.08
C THR A 138 -5.41 -2.40 -13.12
N LEU A 139 -6.00 -1.89 -14.20
CA LEU A 139 -7.45 -1.86 -14.38
C LEU A 139 -8.07 -3.25 -14.28
N ALA A 140 -7.43 -4.26 -14.88
CA ALA A 140 -7.92 -5.64 -14.85
C ALA A 140 -7.90 -6.30 -13.47
N GLU A 141 -7.19 -5.70 -12.51
CA GLU A 141 -7.02 -6.19 -11.14
C GLU A 141 -7.97 -5.51 -10.14
N ILE A 142 -8.71 -4.50 -10.59
CA ILE A 142 -9.66 -3.76 -9.75
C ILE A 142 -10.96 -4.54 -9.62
N ASP A 143 -11.31 -4.90 -8.38
CA ASP A 143 -12.64 -5.37 -8.00
C ASP A 143 -13.33 -4.26 -7.18
N LEU A 144 -14.28 -3.60 -7.82
CA LEU A 144 -14.96 -2.44 -7.26
C LEU A 144 -16.42 -2.77 -7.00
N THR A 145 -16.82 -2.66 -5.75
CA THR A 145 -18.20 -2.95 -5.34
C THR A 145 -18.79 -1.81 -4.49
N THR A 146 -20.09 -1.82 -4.39
CA THR A 146 -20.88 -1.12 -3.39
C THR A 146 -21.64 -2.17 -2.56
N PRO A 147 -22.40 -1.84 -1.53
CA PRO A 147 -23.20 -2.82 -0.81
C PRO A 147 -24.20 -3.61 -1.68
N ARG A 148 -24.50 -3.15 -2.89
CA ARG A 148 -25.54 -3.69 -3.75
C ARG A 148 -25.13 -3.99 -5.18
N GLU A 149 -24.16 -3.26 -5.72
CA GLU A 149 -23.72 -3.35 -7.10
C GLU A 149 -22.23 -3.70 -7.19
N ARG A 150 -21.87 -4.37 -8.27
CA ARG A 150 -20.50 -4.53 -8.72
C ARG A 150 -20.25 -3.64 -9.93
N ILE A 151 -19.15 -2.92 -9.90
CA ILE A 151 -18.74 -2.02 -10.98
C ILE A 151 -17.53 -2.62 -11.69
N VAL A 152 -17.65 -2.82 -12.99
CA VAL A 152 -16.54 -3.30 -13.84
C VAL A 152 -16.05 -2.13 -14.65
N LEU A 153 -14.78 -1.80 -14.50
CA LEU A 153 -14.10 -0.78 -15.29
C LEU A 153 -13.44 -1.47 -16.48
N ASP A 154 -13.92 -1.22 -17.70
CA ASP A 154 -13.46 -1.91 -18.91
C ASP A 154 -12.38 -1.12 -19.66
N GLU A 155 -12.27 0.19 -19.40
CA GLU A 155 -11.27 1.07 -20.03
C GLU A 155 -10.60 1.95 -18.97
N VAL A 156 -9.38 2.38 -19.25
CA VAL A 156 -8.74 3.43 -18.45
C VAL A 156 -9.57 4.71 -18.52
N GLY A 157 -9.68 5.41 -17.41
CA GLY A 157 -10.59 6.54 -17.35
C GLY A 157 -10.81 7.10 -15.96
N ARG A 158 -11.82 7.96 -15.86
CA ARG A 158 -12.23 8.64 -14.64
C ARG A 158 -13.67 8.28 -14.31
N TYR A 159 -13.87 7.74 -13.13
CA TYR A 159 -15.14 7.15 -12.70
C TYR A 159 -15.48 7.66 -11.30
N ARG A 160 -16.69 8.19 -11.14
CA ARG A 160 -17.19 8.63 -9.83
C ARG A 160 -18.36 7.76 -9.42
N LEU A 161 -18.30 7.25 -8.19
CA LEU A 161 -19.39 6.57 -7.52
C LEU A 161 -19.94 7.49 -6.42
N ASP A 162 -21.26 7.61 -6.38
CA ASP A 162 -21.98 8.23 -5.27
C ASP A 162 -22.93 7.17 -4.68
N VAL A 163 -22.77 6.84 -3.40
CA VAL A 163 -23.53 5.82 -2.70
C VAL A 163 -24.31 6.43 -1.55
N ASP A 164 -25.63 6.51 -1.68
CA ASP A 164 -26.54 6.92 -0.62
C ASP A 164 -27.28 5.69 -0.06
N ARG A 165 -26.78 5.21 1.08
CA ARG A 165 -27.37 4.03 1.77
C ARG A 165 -28.77 4.29 2.30
N VAL A 166 -29.09 5.55 2.66
CA VAL A 166 -30.39 5.90 3.23
C VAL A 166 -31.46 5.94 2.13
N ALA A 167 -31.12 6.55 1.00
CA ALA A 167 -31.99 6.58 -0.17
C ALA A 167 -31.99 5.25 -0.96
N GLY A 168 -31.03 4.34 -0.68
CA GLY A 168 -30.82 3.13 -1.48
C GLY A 168 -30.48 3.44 -2.93
N LEU A 169 -29.68 4.48 -3.14
CA LEU A 169 -29.30 4.99 -4.45
C LEU A 169 -27.79 4.87 -4.66
N THR A 170 -27.40 4.24 -5.74
CA THR A 170 -26.02 4.24 -6.24
C THR A 170 -25.98 4.93 -7.59
N SER A 171 -25.04 5.85 -7.79
CA SER A 171 -24.78 6.39 -9.13
C SER A 171 -23.33 6.19 -9.55
N LEU A 172 -23.18 5.85 -10.83
CA LEU A 172 -21.89 5.78 -11.51
C LEU A 172 -21.83 6.85 -12.61
N THR A 173 -20.86 7.72 -12.52
CA THR A 173 -20.51 8.68 -13.57
C THR A 173 -19.18 8.29 -14.21
N ALA A 174 -19.17 7.99 -15.50
CA ALA A 174 -17.95 7.87 -16.27
C ALA A 174 -17.64 9.25 -16.87
N ALA A 175 -16.65 9.96 -16.33
CA ALA A 175 -16.20 11.21 -16.94
C ALA A 175 -15.42 10.93 -18.23
N SER A 176 -14.68 9.83 -18.27
CA SER A 176 -14.04 9.25 -19.45
C SER A 176 -13.92 7.73 -19.28
N GLY A 177 -13.69 7.00 -20.37
CA GLY A 177 -13.61 5.55 -20.37
C GLY A 177 -14.96 4.86 -20.53
N TYR A 178 -15.01 3.58 -20.21
CA TYR A 178 -16.20 2.73 -20.29
C TYR A 178 -16.27 1.81 -19.09
N ALA A 179 -17.45 1.71 -18.47
CA ALA A 179 -17.69 0.86 -17.32
C ALA A 179 -19.07 0.18 -17.41
N ARG A 180 -19.27 -0.84 -16.58
CA ARG A 180 -20.55 -1.54 -16.46
C ARG A 180 -20.97 -1.63 -15.00
N ILE A 181 -22.26 -1.43 -14.75
CA ILE A 181 -22.90 -1.72 -13.47
C ILE A 181 -23.53 -3.09 -13.57
N LEU A 182 -23.15 -4.00 -12.66
CA LEU A 182 -23.74 -5.33 -12.53
C LEU A 182 -24.63 -5.32 -11.29
N THR A 183 -25.91 -5.62 -11.47
CA THR A 183 -26.90 -5.67 -10.41
C THR A 183 -27.86 -6.85 -10.64
N GLY A 184 -27.84 -7.83 -9.75
CA GLY A 184 -28.49 -9.12 -9.99
C GLY A 184 -27.94 -9.79 -11.26
N GLU A 185 -28.84 -10.17 -12.19
CA GLU A 185 -28.46 -10.74 -13.50
C GLU A 185 -28.31 -9.70 -14.61
N ALA A 186 -28.57 -8.43 -14.32
CA ALA A 186 -28.57 -7.37 -15.32
C ALA A 186 -27.22 -6.63 -15.35
N THR A 187 -26.82 -6.23 -16.56
CA THR A 187 -25.61 -5.46 -16.83
C THR A 187 -25.97 -4.20 -17.59
N PHE A 188 -25.51 -3.05 -17.08
CA PHE A 188 -25.82 -1.74 -17.67
C PHE A 188 -24.52 -1.02 -18.04
N PRO A 189 -24.33 -0.67 -19.32
CA PRO A 189 -23.16 0.06 -19.77
C PRO A 189 -23.24 1.55 -19.40
N VAL A 190 -22.08 2.13 -19.05
CA VAL A 190 -21.91 3.56 -18.78
C VAL A 190 -20.68 4.05 -19.55
N SER A 191 -20.89 4.81 -20.61
CA SER A 191 -19.83 5.35 -21.45
C SER A 191 -19.35 6.71 -20.95
N GLY A 192 -18.17 7.13 -21.39
CA GLY A 192 -17.63 8.46 -21.08
C GLY A 192 -18.64 9.60 -21.34
N GLY A 193 -18.79 10.49 -20.39
CA GLY A 193 -19.76 11.56 -20.37
C GLY A 193 -21.15 11.18 -19.82
N GLN A 194 -21.39 9.92 -19.50
CA GLN A 194 -22.68 9.43 -19.00
C GLN A 194 -22.68 9.25 -17.48
N ARG A 195 -23.88 9.36 -16.90
CA ARG A 195 -24.19 8.99 -15.50
C ARG A 195 -25.39 8.04 -15.50
N ALA A 196 -25.27 6.95 -14.73
CA ALA A 196 -26.36 6.01 -14.49
C ALA A 196 -26.66 5.98 -12.99
N GLU A 197 -27.93 5.91 -12.64
CA GLU A 197 -28.44 5.80 -11.28
C GLU A 197 -29.18 4.49 -11.09
N VAL A 198 -28.80 3.75 -10.03
CA VAL A 198 -29.43 2.48 -9.65
C VAL A 198 -30.21 2.68 -8.35
N SER A 199 -31.46 2.32 -8.35
CA SER A 199 -32.35 2.40 -7.19
C SER A 199 -33.35 1.26 -7.15
N GLY A 200 -34.06 1.09 -6.04
CA GLY A 200 -35.14 0.12 -5.88
C GLY A 200 -34.71 -1.24 -5.34
N GLU A 201 -35.60 -1.86 -4.55
CA GLU A 201 -35.50 -3.20 -3.99
C GLU A 201 -36.87 -3.86 -4.04
N PRO A 202 -36.95 -5.18 -4.29
CA PRO A 202 -35.87 -6.12 -4.62
C PRO A 202 -35.44 -6.07 -6.10
N VAL A 203 -36.13 -5.28 -6.94
CA VAL A 203 -35.85 -5.18 -8.38
C VAL A 203 -35.13 -3.85 -8.64
N PRO A 204 -33.83 -3.89 -9.00
CA PRO A 204 -33.09 -2.70 -9.31
C PRO A 204 -33.62 -2.02 -10.58
N ARG A 205 -33.71 -0.70 -10.53
CA ARG A 205 -34.05 0.16 -11.68
C ARG A 205 -32.85 1.01 -12.01
N VAL A 206 -32.44 0.99 -13.25
CA VAL A 206 -31.35 1.82 -13.75
C VAL A 206 -31.91 2.88 -14.68
N GLN A 207 -31.55 4.11 -14.44
CA GLN A 207 -31.91 5.23 -15.29
C GLN A 207 -30.66 6.07 -15.64
N MET A 208 -30.63 6.58 -16.86
CA MET A 208 -29.60 7.53 -17.25
C MET A 208 -29.96 8.92 -16.69
N ALA A 209 -28.97 9.57 -16.08
CA ALA A 209 -29.10 10.88 -15.48
C ALA A 209 -28.10 11.87 -16.09
N SER A 210 -28.37 13.15 -15.96
CA SER A 210 -27.41 14.19 -16.33
C SER A 210 -26.26 14.23 -15.34
N ARG A 211 -25.05 14.38 -15.84
CA ARG A 211 -23.90 14.68 -14.99
C ARG A 211 -24.08 16.07 -14.40
N LEU A 212 -23.99 16.14 -13.08
CA LEU A 212 -23.95 17.42 -12.33
C LEU A 212 -22.54 17.54 -11.74
N ALA A 213 -21.82 18.61 -12.11
CA ALA A 213 -20.56 18.94 -11.49
C ALA A 213 -20.82 19.64 -10.13
N ASP A 214 -20.00 19.32 -9.15
CA ASP A 214 -20.08 19.89 -7.80
C ASP A 214 -18.68 20.29 -7.27
N ALA A 215 -18.62 20.70 -6.01
CA ALA A 215 -17.38 21.12 -5.38
C ALA A 215 -16.33 19.98 -5.24
N PHE A 216 -16.75 18.72 -5.30
CA PHE A 216 -15.83 17.60 -5.33
C PHE A 216 -15.18 17.45 -6.71
N ASP A 217 -15.94 17.58 -7.80
CA ASP A 217 -15.38 17.59 -9.15
C ASP A 217 -14.38 18.76 -9.34
N ASP A 218 -14.68 19.95 -8.77
CA ASP A 218 -13.77 21.10 -8.81
C ASP A 218 -12.45 20.83 -8.07
N TRP A 219 -12.51 20.10 -6.95
CA TRP A 219 -11.33 19.70 -6.18
C TRP A 219 -10.52 18.61 -6.89
N VAL A 220 -11.18 17.68 -7.57
CA VAL A 220 -10.56 16.59 -8.33
C VAL A 220 -9.84 17.09 -9.59
N ALA A 221 -10.40 18.05 -10.30
CA ALA A 221 -9.91 18.51 -11.60
C ALA A 221 -8.42 18.95 -11.64
N PRO A 222 -7.87 19.71 -10.67
CA PRO A 222 -6.44 20.02 -10.64
C PRO A 222 -5.57 18.79 -10.38
N LEU A 223 -6.05 17.80 -9.60
CA LEU A 223 -5.33 16.55 -9.35
C LEU A 223 -5.23 15.69 -10.61
N ASP A 224 -6.30 15.64 -11.41
CA ASP A 224 -6.29 14.99 -12.72
C ASP A 224 -5.28 15.62 -13.67
N ARG A 225 -5.25 16.95 -13.75
CA ARG A 225 -4.27 17.66 -14.59
C ARG A 225 -2.83 17.39 -14.14
N ARG A 226 -2.58 17.30 -12.83
CA ARG A 226 -1.27 16.90 -12.30
C ARG A 226 -0.90 15.49 -12.78
N ASP A 227 -1.82 14.55 -12.69
CA ASP A 227 -1.61 13.15 -13.06
C ASP A 227 -1.36 12.98 -14.57
N ASP A 228 -2.09 13.71 -15.39
CA ASP A 228 -1.92 13.71 -16.86
C ASP A 228 -0.56 14.32 -17.28
N ALA A 229 0.03 15.18 -16.45
CA ALA A 229 1.29 15.88 -16.70
C ALA A 229 2.52 15.21 -16.09
N LEU A 230 2.40 14.04 -15.45
CA LEU A 230 3.50 13.36 -14.76
C LEU A 230 4.67 13.04 -15.69
N ARG A 231 5.85 13.53 -15.32
CA ARG A 231 7.11 13.33 -16.06
C ARG A 231 8.00 12.28 -15.44
N SER A 232 7.94 12.11 -14.13
CA SER A 232 8.74 11.14 -13.37
C SER A 232 8.52 9.69 -13.81
N VAL A 233 7.37 9.39 -14.42
CA VAL A 233 7.05 8.07 -15.04
C VAL A 233 7.99 7.68 -16.20
N ARG A 234 8.82 8.62 -16.68
CA ARG A 234 9.91 8.33 -17.65
C ARG A 234 11.10 7.64 -17.00
N TYR A 235 11.26 7.76 -15.70
CA TYR A 235 12.40 7.29 -14.93
C TYR A 235 12.07 6.13 -14.02
N VAL A 236 10.82 6.05 -13.56
CA VAL A 236 10.30 4.99 -12.70
C VAL A 236 8.94 4.53 -13.20
N SER A 237 8.53 3.32 -12.84
CA SER A 237 7.22 2.80 -13.19
C SER A 237 6.08 3.68 -12.64
N SER A 238 5.00 3.82 -13.39
CA SER A 238 3.74 4.40 -12.89
C SER A 238 3.14 3.62 -11.72
N GLU A 239 3.54 2.35 -11.58
CA GLU A 239 3.13 1.49 -10.46
C GLU A 239 3.96 1.71 -9.18
N THR A 240 4.95 2.62 -9.22
CA THR A 240 5.63 3.07 -8.01
C THR A 240 4.71 4.00 -7.23
N THR A 241 4.08 3.50 -6.18
CA THR A 241 3.22 4.30 -5.30
C THR A 241 4.02 5.50 -4.74
N GLY A 242 3.51 6.71 -4.92
CA GLY A 242 4.18 7.94 -4.51
C GLY A 242 4.95 8.68 -5.62
N VAL A 243 4.99 8.13 -6.85
CA VAL A 243 5.67 8.77 -8.01
C VAL A 243 5.08 10.14 -8.34
N GLU A 244 3.80 10.35 -8.07
CA GLU A 244 3.05 11.57 -8.38
C GLU A 244 3.60 12.83 -7.69
N SER A 245 4.29 12.63 -6.57
CA SER A 245 4.87 13.75 -5.80
C SER A 245 6.27 14.17 -6.25
N LEU A 246 6.95 13.36 -7.05
CA LEU A 246 8.36 13.60 -7.40
C LEU A 246 8.57 14.82 -8.30
N ASP A 247 7.63 15.09 -9.20
CA ASP A 247 7.72 16.21 -10.15
C ASP A 247 7.58 17.57 -9.47
N GLU A 248 6.83 17.65 -8.38
CA GLU A 248 6.58 18.89 -7.65
C GLU A 248 7.71 19.22 -6.66
N PHE A 249 8.24 18.17 -5.98
CA PHE A 249 9.14 18.38 -4.84
C PHE A 249 10.60 18.10 -5.10
N GLY A 250 11.00 17.81 -6.35
CA GLY A 250 12.39 17.53 -6.66
C GLY A 250 12.76 17.65 -8.12
N GLN A 251 14.02 17.34 -8.42
CA GLN A 251 14.60 17.42 -9.75
C GLN A 251 15.39 16.17 -10.08
N TRP A 252 15.17 15.66 -11.29
CA TRP A 252 15.94 14.56 -11.85
C TRP A 252 17.24 15.07 -12.46
N ARG A 253 18.34 14.34 -12.22
CA ARG A 253 19.66 14.58 -12.81
C ARG A 253 20.29 13.27 -13.23
N THR A 254 20.98 13.29 -14.37
CA THR A 254 21.79 12.16 -14.82
C THR A 254 23.16 12.22 -14.18
N VAL A 255 23.59 11.15 -13.53
CA VAL A 255 24.93 10.99 -12.96
C VAL A 255 25.56 9.72 -13.56
N ALA A 256 26.81 9.79 -14.02
CA ALA A 256 27.43 8.72 -14.79
C ALA A 256 27.37 7.35 -14.10
N ASP A 257 27.65 7.30 -12.79
CA ASP A 257 27.77 6.05 -12.03
C ASP A 257 26.40 5.48 -11.58
N TYR A 258 25.35 6.31 -11.54
CA TYR A 258 24.06 5.96 -10.94
C TYR A 258 22.88 6.07 -11.90
N GLY A 259 23.09 6.67 -13.09
CA GLY A 259 22.00 6.96 -14.02
C GLY A 259 21.14 8.13 -13.54
N GLN A 260 19.83 7.95 -13.48
CA GLN A 260 18.91 9.00 -13.06
C GLN A 260 18.81 9.04 -11.53
N ILE A 261 19.03 10.22 -10.97
CA ILE A 261 18.90 10.49 -9.53
C ILE A 261 17.89 11.62 -9.34
N TRP A 262 16.97 11.42 -8.41
CA TRP A 262 16.06 12.46 -7.97
C TRP A 262 16.59 13.17 -6.72
N PHE A 263 16.64 14.48 -6.75
CA PHE A 263 17.10 15.32 -5.63
C PHE A 263 15.92 16.13 -5.09
N PRO A 264 15.56 15.99 -3.80
CA PRO A 264 14.56 16.87 -3.20
C PRO A 264 15.03 18.32 -3.20
N THR A 265 14.12 19.25 -3.48
CA THR A 265 14.41 20.70 -3.56
C THR A 265 13.95 21.46 -2.33
N THR A 266 13.09 20.87 -1.50
CA THR A 266 12.45 21.52 -0.36
C THR A 266 13.06 21.14 0.99
N VAL A 267 14.27 20.58 0.98
CA VAL A 267 14.99 20.15 2.19
C VAL A 267 16.14 21.08 2.56
N GLN A 268 16.44 21.17 3.86
CA GLN A 268 17.60 21.92 4.35
C GLN A 268 18.92 21.21 4.01
N ALA A 269 20.04 21.93 4.01
CA ALA A 269 21.36 21.38 3.71
C ALA A 269 21.80 20.25 4.66
N SER A 270 21.32 20.27 5.91
CA SER A 270 21.60 19.26 6.94
C SER A 270 20.59 18.10 6.96
N TRP A 271 19.68 18.07 6.01
CA TRP A 271 18.66 17.03 5.93
C TRP A 271 19.26 15.66 5.61
N VAL A 272 18.74 14.63 6.24
CA VAL A 272 19.16 13.23 6.05
C VAL A 272 17.90 12.37 5.89
N PRO A 273 17.89 11.39 5.01
CA PRO A 273 16.77 10.46 4.88
C PRO A 273 16.45 9.74 6.19
N TYR A 274 15.19 9.42 6.43
CA TYR A 274 14.69 8.74 7.64
C TYR A 274 14.97 9.49 8.95
N ARG A 275 14.96 10.83 8.92
CA ARG A 275 15.18 11.67 10.11
C ARG A 275 13.96 12.50 10.50
N PHE A 276 13.10 12.82 9.54
CA PHE A 276 11.91 13.66 9.76
C PHE A 276 10.64 12.88 9.42
N GLY A 277 10.18 12.11 10.36
CA GLY A 277 9.05 11.20 10.25
C GLY A 277 8.89 10.41 11.54
N ARG A 278 8.28 9.27 11.44
CA ARG A 278 8.05 8.37 12.58
C ARG A 278 8.09 6.91 12.16
N TRP A 279 8.34 6.06 13.13
CA TRP A 279 8.21 4.62 12.99
C TRP A 279 6.83 4.20 13.48
N VAL A 280 6.16 3.36 12.70
CA VAL A 280 4.89 2.75 13.04
C VAL A 280 4.97 1.24 12.79
N TRP A 281 4.07 0.48 13.41
CA TRP A 281 4.01 -0.95 13.16
C TRP A 281 2.88 -1.26 12.19
N VAL A 282 3.20 -1.87 11.04
CA VAL A 282 2.23 -2.23 10.00
C VAL A 282 2.43 -3.70 9.62
N ALA A 283 1.40 -4.53 9.85
CA ALA A 283 1.43 -5.92 9.42
C ALA A 283 1.37 -6.01 7.88
N PRO A 284 2.02 -7.03 7.26
CA PRO A 284 2.84 -8.05 7.87
C PRO A 284 4.32 -7.66 8.07
N TRP A 285 4.73 -6.45 7.63
CA TRP A 285 6.16 -6.06 7.57
C TRP A 285 6.76 -5.65 8.91
N GLY A 286 5.95 -5.19 9.86
CA GLY A 286 6.43 -4.68 11.13
C GLY A 286 6.82 -3.21 11.08
N TRP A 287 8.01 -2.84 11.58
CA TRP A 287 8.46 -1.46 11.66
C TRP A 287 8.52 -0.81 10.29
N THR A 288 7.69 0.20 10.10
CA THR A 288 7.47 0.92 8.85
C THR A 288 7.75 2.41 9.04
N TRP A 289 8.44 3.02 8.11
CA TRP A 289 8.71 4.46 8.14
C TRP A 289 7.55 5.24 7.53
N VAL A 290 7.11 6.28 8.21
CA VAL A 290 6.15 7.28 7.71
C VAL A 290 6.82 8.63 7.75
N ASP A 291 7.20 9.17 6.60
CA ASP A 291 7.89 10.46 6.46
C ASP A 291 6.92 11.63 6.58
N GLU A 292 7.40 12.79 7.09
CA GLU A 292 6.59 14.00 7.23
C GLU A 292 6.55 14.84 5.95
N ALA A 293 7.49 14.63 5.00
CA ALA A 293 7.50 15.37 3.76
C ALA A 293 6.37 14.93 2.83
N PRO A 294 5.70 15.85 2.09
CA PRO A 294 4.60 15.49 1.20
C PRO A 294 4.99 14.55 0.06
N TRP A 295 6.27 14.44 -0.26
CA TRP A 295 6.85 13.49 -1.23
C TRP A 295 7.42 12.22 -0.58
N GLY A 296 7.24 12.06 0.72
CA GLY A 296 7.95 11.11 1.57
C GLY A 296 7.44 9.67 1.50
N PHE A 297 7.10 9.15 0.31
CA PHE A 297 6.72 7.76 0.15
C PHE A 297 7.65 7.01 -0.82
N ALA A 298 7.62 7.29 -2.12
CA ALA A 298 8.41 6.55 -3.08
C ALA A 298 9.91 6.46 -2.71
N PRO A 299 10.61 7.56 -2.32
CA PRO A 299 12.03 7.50 -2.01
C PRO A 299 12.38 6.74 -0.71
N PHE A 300 11.39 6.44 0.13
CA PHE A 300 11.61 5.73 1.40
C PHE A 300 11.23 4.24 1.34
N HIS A 301 10.44 3.87 0.33
CA HIS A 301 9.93 2.50 0.20
C HIS A 301 10.45 1.78 -1.03
N TYR A 302 11.14 2.50 -1.94
CA TYR A 302 11.75 1.96 -3.15
C TYR A 302 13.15 2.55 -3.36
N GLY A 303 13.98 1.89 -4.16
CA GLY A 303 15.31 2.41 -4.51
C GLY A 303 16.28 2.53 -3.33
N ARG A 304 17.25 3.44 -3.46
CA ARG A 304 18.33 3.67 -2.48
C ARG A 304 18.71 5.15 -2.41
N TRP A 305 19.39 5.52 -1.34
CA TRP A 305 19.89 6.88 -1.16
C TRP A 305 21.40 7.00 -1.42
N VAL A 306 21.81 8.05 -2.10
CA VAL A 306 23.23 8.37 -2.34
C VAL A 306 23.55 9.77 -1.83
N LEU A 307 24.70 9.92 -1.18
CA LEU A 307 25.22 11.22 -0.73
C LEU A 307 26.27 11.72 -1.71
N LEU A 308 25.93 12.73 -2.51
CA LEU A 308 26.80 13.32 -3.52
C LEU A 308 27.05 14.80 -3.20
N ASN A 309 28.32 15.16 -3.01
CA ASN A 309 28.73 16.53 -2.70
C ASN A 309 27.91 17.17 -1.57
N GLY A 310 27.70 16.39 -0.50
CA GLY A 310 26.94 16.84 0.67
C GLY A 310 25.42 16.91 0.48
N ARG A 311 24.88 16.42 -0.63
CA ARG A 311 23.44 16.39 -0.91
C ARG A 311 22.95 14.95 -1.10
N TRP A 312 21.83 14.63 -0.47
CA TRP A 312 21.17 13.35 -0.65
C TRP A 312 20.36 13.34 -1.93
N GLY A 313 20.53 12.28 -2.71
CA GLY A 313 19.74 11.99 -3.90
C GLY A 313 19.19 10.58 -3.83
N TRP A 314 18.00 10.40 -4.35
CA TRP A 314 17.35 9.10 -4.45
C TRP A 314 17.63 8.45 -5.80
N VAL A 315 18.13 7.22 -5.75
CA VAL A 315 18.41 6.36 -6.90
C VAL A 315 17.30 5.33 -6.99
N PRO A 316 16.40 5.40 -7.97
CA PRO A 316 15.29 4.45 -8.10
C PRO A 316 15.76 3.04 -8.48
N GLY A 317 16.98 2.92 -9.05
CA GLY A 317 17.50 1.66 -9.54
C GLY A 317 17.08 1.36 -10.98
N GLN A 318 16.97 0.06 -11.31
CA GLN A 318 16.52 -0.37 -12.62
C GLN A 318 15.01 -0.20 -12.76
N TYR A 319 14.56 0.09 -13.99
CA TYR A 319 13.13 0.14 -14.26
C TYR A 319 12.51 -1.27 -14.11
N VAL A 320 11.52 -1.37 -13.26
CA VAL A 320 10.71 -2.57 -13.03
C VAL A 320 9.24 -2.17 -13.19
N ALA A 321 8.49 -2.88 -14.01
CA ALA A 321 7.09 -2.54 -14.29
C ALA A 321 6.23 -2.55 -13.01
N ARG A 322 6.45 -3.53 -12.12
CA ARG A 322 5.77 -3.68 -10.82
C ARG A 322 6.81 -3.68 -9.70
N PRO A 323 7.13 -2.52 -9.15
CA PRO A 323 8.09 -2.40 -8.06
C PRO A 323 7.50 -2.97 -6.77
N ILE A 324 8.33 -3.65 -5.99
CA ILE A 324 7.95 -4.24 -4.71
C ILE A 324 8.20 -3.22 -3.60
N TYR A 325 7.18 -3.01 -2.80
CA TYR A 325 7.23 -2.16 -1.61
C TYR A 325 8.11 -2.77 -0.51
N ALA A 326 8.88 -1.92 0.16
CA ALA A 326 9.57 -2.24 1.41
C ALA A 326 9.16 -1.25 2.52
N PRO A 327 8.93 -1.71 3.76
CA PRO A 327 8.45 -0.84 4.85
C PRO A 327 9.45 0.25 5.23
N CYS A 328 10.73 -0.02 5.00
CA CYS A 328 11.85 0.90 5.13
C CYS A 328 13.09 0.28 4.47
N LEU A 329 14.00 1.10 4.00
CA LEU A 329 15.25 0.68 3.38
C LEU A 329 16.43 1.23 4.17
N VAL A 330 16.59 0.69 5.39
CA VAL A 330 17.63 1.08 6.36
C VAL A 330 18.38 -0.14 6.88
N VAL A 331 19.57 0.09 7.41
CA VAL A 331 20.24 -0.83 8.32
C VAL A 331 20.18 -0.29 9.74
N TRP A 332 19.96 -1.17 10.70
CA TRP A 332 19.83 -0.80 12.10
C TRP A 332 21.18 -0.83 12.82
N HIS A 333 21.35 0.08 13.78
CA HIS A 333 22.49 0.17 14.66
C HIS A 333 22.03 -0.01 16.11
N GLY A 334 22.70 -0.85 16.86
CA GLY A 334 22.45 -1.01 18.28
C GLY A 334 21.95 -2.38 18.67
N SER A 335 22.22 -2.70 19.92
CA SER A 335 21.65 -3.84 20.63
C SER A 335 20.64 -3.30 21.63
N ALA A 336 19.44 -3.85 21.62
CA ALA A 336 18.35 -3.46 22.49
C ALA A 336 18.68 -3.55 23.99
N ALA A 337 19.74 -4.30 24.34
CA ALA A 337 20.02 -4.69 25.73
C ALA A 337 20.78 -3.65 26.56
N GLU A 338 21.63 -2.79 25.93
CA GLU A 338 22.64 -2.10 26.72
C GLU A 338 22.48 -0.57 26.86
N SER A 339 21.81 0.12 25.95
CA SER A 339 21.75 1.59 25.98
C SER A 339 20.38 2.24 25.98
N GLY A 340 19.31 1.48 25.73
CA GLY A 340 17.99 2.05 25.50
C GLY A 340 17.91 2.90 24.20
N MET A 341 19.02 2.96 23.46
CA MET A 341 19.14 3.70 22.20
C MET A 341 18.98 2.78 21.01
N VAL A 342 18.44 3.32 19.92
CA VAL A 342 18.39 2.68 18.60
C VAL A 342 18.84 3.67 17.56
N GLY A 343 19.62 3.18 16.59
CA GLY A 343 20.05 3.97 15.46
C GLY A 343 19.74 3.28 14.14
N TRP A 344 19.74 4.03 13.05
CA TRP A 344 19.65 3.52 11.69
C TRP A 344 20.34 4.45 10.71
N SER A 345 20.71 3.88 9.56
CA SER A 345 21.18 4.66 8.42
C SER A 345 20.49 4.18 7.13
N PRO A 346 20.27 5.06 6.14
CA PRO A 346 19.70 4.66 4.86
C PRO A 346 20.61 3.65 4.15
N LEU A 347 20.03 2.78 3.34
CA LEU A 347 20.78 1.92 2.44
C LEU A 347 21.28 2.71 1.22
N GLY A 348 22.54 2.50 0.86
CA GLY A 348 23.16 3.00 -0.35
C GLY A 348 22.89 2.13 -1.58
N PRO A 349 23.24 2.59 -2.80
CA PRO A 349 22.91 1.89 -4.05
C PRO A 349 23.49 0.47 -4.19
N ALA A 350 24.57 0.14 -3.47
CA ALA A 350 25.17 -1.21 -3.47
C ALA A 350 24.72 -2.07 -2.28
N ASP A 351 23.95 -1.50 -1.36
CA ASP A 351 23.59 -2.19 -0.13
C ASP A 351 22.42 -3.16 -0.36
N ILE A 352 22.56 -4.38 0.16
CA ILE A 352 21.51 -5.40 0.11
C ILE A 352 20.50 -5.16 1.24
N TYR A 353 19.23 -5.08 0.88
CA TYR A 353 18.14 -5.09 1.84
C TYR A 353 17.83 -6.51 2.28
N VAL A 354 17.86 -6.75 3.57
CA VAL A 354 17.43 -8.01 4.20
C VAL A 354 16.20 -7.72 5.03
N PRO A 355 15.02 -8.28 4.69
CA PRO A 355 13.79 -8.06 5.43
C PRO A 355 13.90 -8.52 6.89
N GLY A 356 13.29 -7.78 7.82
CA GLY A 356 13.09 -8.21 9.20
C GLY A 356 11.84 -9.08 9.39
N TYR A 357 11.10 -9.33 8.34
CA TYR A 357 9.89 -10.15 8.25
C TYR A 357 10.14 -11.38 7.37
N ARG A 358 9.26 -12.37 7.45
CA ARG A 358 9.38 -13.57 6.60
C ARG A 358 9.09 -13.21 5.15
N ALA A 359 9.95 -13.65 4.26
CA ALA A 359 9.82 -13.49 2.83
C ALA A 359 10.61 -14.61 2.12
N SER A 360 10.14 -15.01 0.95
CA SER A 360 10.83 -16.00 0.14
C SER A 360 12.15 -15.42 -0.42
N PRO A 361 13.13 -16.28 -0.75
CA PRO A 361 14.35 -15.85 -1.44
C PRO A 361 14.07 -15.10 -2.74
N HIS A 362 13.01 -15.48 -3.45
CA HIS A 362 12.57 -14.80 -4.68
C HIS A 362 12.09 -13.37 -4.42
N TYR A 363 11.28 -13.18 -3.37
CA TYR A 363 10.82 -11.85 -2.96
C TYR A 363 12.00 -10.95 -2.58
N VAL A 364 12.92 -11.45 -1.73
CA VAL A 364 14.13 -10.72 -1.31
C VAL A 364 14.99 -10.33 -2.52
N GLN A 365 15.18 -11.24 -3.45
CA GLN A 365 15.91 -10.97 -4.69
C GLN A 365 15.20 -9.87 -5.49
N SER A 366 13.89 -9.95 -5.65
CA SER A 366 13.09 -9.00 -6.43
C SER A 366 13.11 -7.58 -5.84
N VAL A 367 13.00 -7.44 -4.51
CA VAL A 367 13.16 -6.14 -3.82
C VAL A 367 14.54 -5.52 -4.07
N ASN A 368 15.59 -6.35 -4.09
CA ASN A 368 16.96 -5.89 -4.28
C ASN A 368 17.31 -5.61 -5.76
N LEU A 369 16.77 -6.37 -6.72
CA LEU A 369 17.00 -6.13 -8.15
C LEU A 369 16.61 -4.72 -8.59
N GLN A 370 15.55 -4.17 -8.03
CA GLN A 370 15.09 -2.81 -8.32
C GLN A 370 16.12 -1.74 -7.93
N SER A 371 16.99 -2.05 -6.97
CA SER A 371 17.91 -1.08 -6.36
C SER A 371 19.31 -1.15 -6.91
N LEU A 372 19.62 -2.17 -7.71
CA LEU A 372 20.96 -2.33 -8.26
C LEU A 372 21.23 -1.33 -9.38
N VAL A 373 22.34 -0.63 -9.26
CA VAL A 373 22.88 0.22 -10.33
C VAL A 373 23.42 -0.67 -11.44
N ARG A 374 23.29 -0.22 -12.70
CA ARG A 374 23.89 -0.92 -13.85
C ARG A 374 25.38 -1.18 -13.61
N GLY A 375 25.76 -2.46 -13.58
CA GLY A 375 27.16 -2.88 -13.41
C GLY A 375 27.48 -3.65 -12.12
N SER A 376 26.62 -3.63 -11.10
CA SER A 376 26.72 -4.54 -9.97
C SER A 376 26.05 -5.87 -10.37
N GLY A 377 26.87 -6.87 -10.73
CA GLY A 377 26.37 -8.13 -11.30
C GLY A 377 25.53 -8.95 -10.32
N ALA A 378 24.57 -9.70 -10.85
CA ALA A 378 23.74 -10.65 -10.09
C ALA A 378 24.56 -11.72 -9.31
N ALA A 379 25.82 -11.99 -9.73
CA ALA A 379 26.75 -12.89 -9.04
C ALA A 379 27.19 -12.34 -7.66
N ALA A 380 27.20 -11.02 -7.47
CA ALA A 380 27.53 -10.41 -6.17
C ALA A 380 26.42 -10.59 -5.12
N GLN A 381 25.21 -11.01 -5.52
CA GLN A 381 24.07 -11.14 -4.62
C GLN A 381 24.06 -12.45 -3.82
N SER A 382 24.45 -13.58 -4.44
CA SER A 382 24.47 -14.88 -3.72
C SER A 382 25.57 -14.89 -2.66
N ASP A 383 26.72 -14.27 -2.96
CA ASP A 383 27.84 -14.21 -2.03
C ASP A 383 27.64 -13.15 -0.92
N ALA A 384 26.80 -12.15 -1.16
CA ALA A 384 26.53 -11.08 -0.20
C ALA A 384 25.55 -11.49 0.92
N LEU A 385 24.71 -12.51 0.69
CA LEU A 385 23.82 -13.06 1.73
C LEU A 385 24.59 -13.90 2.77
N ASP A 386 25.75 -14.47 2.38
CA ASP A 386 26.60 -15.30 3.24
C ASP A 386 27.75 -14.53 3.89
N ALA A 387 28.13 -13.37 3.34
CA ALA A 387 29.18 -12.52 3.89
C ALA A 387 28.62 -11.59 4.98
N LYS A 388 29.46 -11.20 5.96
CA LYS A 388 29.07 -10.11 6.88
C LYS A 388 28.80 -8.85 6.06
N PRO A 389 27.54 -8.37 6.00
CA PRO A 389 27.21 -7.27 5.14
C PRO A 389 27.95 -6.01 5.57
N HIS A 390 28.59 -5.36 4.62
CA HIS A 390 29.17 -4.03 4.80
C HIS A 390 28.24 -3.02 4.16
N TYR A 391 27.69 -2.09 4.97
CA TYR A 391 26.75 -1.08 4.49
C TYR A 391 27.43 0.26 4.27
N THR A 392 27.06 0.95 3.19
CA THR A 392 27.68 2.18 2.70
C THR A 392 27.82 3.26 3.78
N TYR A 393 26.79 3.42 4.62
CA TYR A 393 26.74 4.51 5.61
C TYR A 393 26.91 4.05 7.06
N GLN A 394 27.23 2.80 7.30
CA GLN A 394 27.31 2.24 8.66
C GLN A 394 28.34 2.93 9.56
N HIS A 395 29.36 3.57 9.00
CA HIS A 395 30.40 4.31 9.73
C HIS A 395 30.40 5.81 9.44
N ASN A 396 29.32 6.33 8.81
CA ASN A 396 29.18 7.75 8.56
C ASN A 396 28.27 8.42 9.62
N PRO A 397 28.83 9.16 10.62
CA PRO A 397 28.04 9.73 11.70
C PRO A 397 27.00 10.76 11.23
N ALA A 398 27.22 11.38 10.07
CA ALA A 398 26.28 12.33 9.48
C ALA A 398 25.04 11.62 8.88
N ALA A 399 25.15 10.34 8.54
CA ALA A 399 24.07 9.55 7.93
C ALA A 399 23.28 8.77 8.96
N VAL A 400 23.82 8.52 10.16
CA VAL A 400 23.12 7.74 11.20
C VAL A 400 22.19 8.66 12.01
N THR A 401 20.99 8.18 12.26
CA THR A 401 20.00 8.80 13.15
C THR A 401 19.88 7.99 14.43
N TRP A 402 19.92 8.63 15.60
CA TRP A 402 19.82 7.99 16.90
C TRP A 402 18.65 8.55 17.70
N VAL A 403 17.89 7.67 18.35
CA VAL A 403 16.79 8.01 19.27
C VAL A 403 16.72 7.03 20.43
N HIS A 404 15.97 7.36 21.47
CA HIS A 404 15.56 6.36 22.46
C HIS A 404 14.52 5.39 21.87
N ARG A 405 14.53 4.12 22.28
CA ARG A 405 13.58 3.10 21.83
C ARG A 405 12.12 3.53 21.98
N ASP A 406 11.79 4.28 23.03
CA ASP A 406 10.44 4.78 23.30
C ASP A 406 9.92 5.69 22.18
N THR A 407 10.82 6.33 21.42
CA THR A 407 10.44 7.12 20.24
C THR A 407 9.75 6.26 19.22
N MET A 408 10.26 5.05 18.98
CA MET A 408 9.64 4.09 18.08
C MET A 408 8.37 3.49 18.69
N GLN A 409 8.46 2.95 19.90
CA GLN A 409 7.35 2.27 20.58
C GLN A 409 6.10 3.14 20.72
N LEU A 410 6.29 4.46 20.85
CA LEU A 410 5.21 5.45 21.01
C LEU A 410 4.94 6.24 19.73
N ALA A 411 5.47 5.81 18.59
CA ALA A 411 5.33 6.47 17.28
C ALA A 411 5.57 7.99 17.33
N ARG A 412 6.52 8.44 18.14
CA ARG A 412 6.86 9.87 18.28
C ARG A 412 7.60 10.39 17.05
N PRO A 413 7.44 11.66 16.68
CA PRO A 413 8.24 12.28 15.63
C PRO A 413 9.74 12.21 15.95
N VAL A 414 10.50 11.56 15.07
CA VAL A 414 11.94 11.32 15.23
C VAL A 414 12.71 12.65 15.29
N GLY A 415 12.41 13.60 14.40
CA GLY A 415 13.08 14.88 14.33
C GLY A 415 13.04 15.70 15.62
N ARG A 416 12.09 15.43 16.52
CA ARG A 416 11.95 16.08 17.83
C ARG A 416 12.64 15.35 18.98
N THR A 417 13.13 14.14 18.75
CA THR A 417 13.66 13.23 19.75
C THR A 417 15.09 12.78 19.45
N LEU A 418 15.75 13.42 18.50
CA LEU A 418 17.11 13.12 18.07
C LEU A 418 18.06 13.12 19.28
N GLN A 419 18.95 12.13 19.30
CA GLN A 419 19.99 11.98 20.30
C GLN A 419 21.36 12.17 19.66
N PRO A 420 22.35 12.65 20.42
CA PRO A 420 23.74 12.66 19.99
C PRO A 420 24.23 11.25 19.63
N THR A 421 25.08 11.16 18.64
CA THR A 421 25.74 9.90 18.28
C THR A 421 26.52 9.38 19.51
N PRO A 422 26.28 8.14 19.98
CA PRO A 422 27.00 7.58 21.13
C PRO A 422 28.52 7.53 20.89
N ALA A 423 29.35 7.79 21.89
CA ALA A 423 30.81 7.86 21.72
C ALA A 423 31.43 6.56 21.15
N HIS A 424 30.82 5.42 21.41
CA HIS A 424 31.28 4.09 20.96
C HIS A 424 30.46 3.52 19.78
N TRP A 425 29.69 4.37 19.08
CA TRP A 425 28.77 3.94 18.03
C TRP A 425 29.45 3.13 16.91
N ILE A 426 30.74 3.37 16.60
CA ILE A 426 31.47 2.63 15.55
C ILE A 426 31.60 1.15 15.87
N SER A 427 31.66 0.78 17.15
CA SER A 427 31.70 -0.62 17.60
C SER A 427 30.33 -1.25 17.79
N VAL A 428 29.26 -0.50 17.64
CA VAL A 428 27.91 -1.02 17.72
C VAL A 428 27.60 -1.88 16.47
N PRO A 429 27.18 -3.14 16.65
CA PRO A 429 26.90 -4.00 15.51
C PRO A 429 25.74 -3.46 14.69
N VAL A 430 25.85 -3.61 13.39
CA VAL A 430 24.74 -3.39 12.45
C VAL A 430 23.93 -4.67 12.27
N THR A 431 22.62 -4.51 12.10
CA THR A 431 21.69 -5.62 11.91
C THR A 431 20.56 -5.24 10.96
N HIS A 432 19.98 -6.21 10.30
CA HIS A 432 18.77 -6.03 9.49
C HIS A 432 17.48 -6.09 10.32
N LEU A 433 17.54 -6.64 11.55
CA LEU A 433 16.40 -6.65 12.45
C LEU A 433 16.39 -5.38 13.30
N ALA A 434 15.22 -4.73 13.38
CA ALA A 434 15.05 -3.63 14.29
C ALA A 434 15.29 -4.08 15.74
N PRO A 435 16.18 -3.41 16.49
CA PRO A 435 16.49 -3.81 17.88
C PRO A 435 15.40 -3.35 18.88
N VAL A 436 14.17 -3.18 18.42
CA VAL A 436 13.00 -2.74 19.17
C VAL A 436 11.88 -3.72 18.94
N ALA A 437 11.35 -4.31 20.00
CA ALA A 437 10.21 -5.21 19.91
C ALA A 437 8.97 -4.51 19.35
N ALA A 438 8.07 -5.30 18.79
CA ALA A 438 6.75 -4.82 18.36
C ALA A 438 6.06 -4.07 19.52
N PRO A 439 5.34 -2.99 19.22
CA PRO A 439 4.56 -2.29 20.23
C PRO A 439 3.42 -3.20 20.73
N PRO A 440 2.92 -2.98 21.96
CA PRO A 440 1.85 -3.80 22.53
C PRO A 440 0.53 -3.72 21.73
N SER A 441 0.35 -2.66 20.95
CA SER A 441 -0.72 -2.55 19.95
C SER A 441 -0.08 -2.54 18.57
N PRO A 442 -0.53 -3.40 17.61
CA PRO A 442 0.09 -3.53 16.29
C PRO A 442 0.15 -2.25 15.49
N ILE A 443 -0.76 -1.32 15.76
CA ILE A 443 -0.81 -0.01 15.14
C ILE A 443 -0.69 1.01 16.29
N ALA A 444 0.52 1.54 16.47
CA ALA A 444 0.72 2.65 17.41
C ALA A 444 0.10 3.90 16.77
N ALA A 445 -1.09 4.28 17.23
CA ALA A 445 -1.67 5.58 16.87
C ALA A 445 -0.69 6.70 17.23
N PRO A 446 -0.51 7.72 16.39
CA PRO A 446 0.32 8.88 16.74
C PRO A 446 -0.19 9.49 18.04
N ALA A 447 0.71 9.64 19.04
CA ALA A 447 0.39 10.27 20.29
C ALA A 447 -0.16 11.69 20.02
N GLY A 448 -1.43 11.93 20.35
CA GLY A 448 -2.13 13.20 20.12
C GLY A 448 -3.40 13.11 19.27
N ALA A 449 -3.66 11.98 18.60
CA ALA A 449 -4.89 11.77 17.86
C ALA A 449 -5.91 10.96 18.69
N GLN A 450 -6.29 11.45 19.86
CA GLN A 450 -7.52 10.98 20.51
C GLN A 450 -8.68 11.64 19.79
N LEU A 451 -9.32 10.89 18.89
CA LEU A 451 -10.68 11.18 18.44
C LEU A 451 -11.56 11.14 19.69
N GLY A 452 -12.19 12.28 20.02
CA GLY A 452 -13.16 12.32 21.09
C GLY A 452 -14.16 11.19 20.87
N GLN A 453 -14.31 10.30 21.84
CA GLN A 453 -15.40 9.35 21.87
C GLN A 453 -16.69 10.17 21.82
N ALA A 454 -17.29 10.26 20.65
CA ALA A 454 -18.69 10.67 20.49
C ALA A 454 -19.50 9.59 21.20
N GLY A 455 -19.87 9.88 22.44
CA GLY A 455 -20.69 9.01 23.26
C GLY A 455 -21.95 8.63 22.51
N ARG A 456 -22.18 7.35 22.39
CA ARG A 456 -23.51 6.82 22.10
C ARG A 456 -24.42 7.19 23.29
N SER A 457 -25.06 8.34 23.21
CA SER A 457 -26.15 8.70 24.08
C SER A 457 -27.40 7.96 23.62
N THR A 458 -27.72 6.89 24.31
CA THR A 458 -29.07 6.33 24.30
C THR A 458 -29.90 7.15 25.29
N ASP A 459 -30.46 8.28 24.81
CA ASP A 459 -31.58 8.90 25.53
C ASP A 459 -32.62 9.42 24.53
N ARG A 460 -33.81 8.88 24.67
CA ARG A 460 -35.01 9.31 23.98
C ARG A 460 -35.45 10.69 24.51
N PRO A 461 -35.93 11.62 23.67
CA PRO A 461 -36.44 12.88 24.15
C PRO A 461 -37.88 12.72 24.69
N GLY A 462 -38.05 13.05 25.96
CA GLY A 462 -39.33 13.36 26.55
C GLY A 462 -39.82 14.74 26.12
N VAL A 463 -41.04 14.77 25.63
CA VAL A 463 -41.83 15.95 25.22
C VAL A 463 -42.19 16.79 26.43
N SER A 464 -42.03 18.11 26.43
CA SER A 464 -43.01 19.11 26.92
C SER A 464 -42.65 20.54 26.55
N PRO A 465 -43.70 21.41 26.43
CA PRO A 465 -43.67 22.63 25.63
C PRO A 465 -43.64 23.93 26.42
N ALA A 466 -43.50 25.03 25.67
CA ALA A 466 -43.87 26.45 25.95
C ALA A 466 -42.79 27.36 26.62
N HIS A 467 -42.32 28.38 25.96
CA HIS A 467 -42.89 29.70 25.92
C HIS A 467 -42.10 30.62 24.96
N ALA A 468 -42.85 31.30 24.10
CA ALA A 468 -42.37 32.38 23.25
C ALA A 468 -42.19 33.65 24.07
N VAL A 469 -41.09 34.40 23.80
CA VAL A 469 -41.07 35.86 23.99
C VAL A 469 -40.22 36.44 22.86
N ALA A 470 -40.86 37.28 22.09
CA ALA A 470 -40.30 38.14 21.06
C ALA A 470 -39.52 39.32 21.64
N ALA A 471 -38.43 39.70 20.98
CA ALA A 471 -37.87 41.05 21.11
C ALA A 471 -37.40 41.57 19.76
N GLU A 472 -37.83 42.76 19.46
CA GLU A 472 -37.74 43.59 18.25
C GLU A 472 -36.29 44.07 17.94
N PRO A 473 -36.07 44.55 16.69
CA PRO A 473 -34.74 45.00 16.24
C PRO A 473 -34.55 46.52 16.47
N SER A 474 -33.37 46.90 16.91
CA SER A 474 -32.93 48.28 17.00
C SER A 474 -32.18 48.70 15.73
N ARG A 475 -32.64 49.86 15.16
CA ARG A 475 -32.12 50.59 14.01
C ARG A 475 -30.83 51.36 14.35
N PRO A 476 -29.98 51.68 13.38
CA PRO A 476 -28.80 52.53 13.58
C PRO A 476 -29.12 54.01 13.44
N ALA A 477 -28.36 54.86 14.15
CA ALA A 477 -28.33 56.31 13.97
C ALA A 477 -26.99 56.78 13.36
N PRO A 478 -26.99 57.97 12.71
CA PRO A 478 -26.01 58.33 11.69
C PRO A 478 -24.92 59.28 12.25
N ARG A 479 -23.70 59.17 11.66
CA ARG A 479 -22.88 60.24 11.05
C ARG A 479 -21.53 59.69 10.62
#